data_678b9ec56f6ab86577ad5a1fd9037aa9
#
_entry.id   678b9ec56f6ab86577ad5a1fd9037aa9
#
_cell.length_a   1.000
_cell.length_b   1.000
_cell.length_c   1.000
_cell.angle_alpha   90.00
_cell.angle_beta   90.00
_cell.angle_gamma   90.00
#
_symmetry.space_group_name_H-M   'P 1'
#
loop_
_entity.id
_entity.type
_entity.pdbx_description
1 polymer ?
#
loop_
_entity_poly.entity_id
_entity_poly.type
_entity_poly.pdbx_seq_one_letter_code
_entity_poly.pdbx_strand_id
1 'polypeptide(L)'
;NEPSRGGTISNNTVRLELALLSHLYTVAIQEWGLGLTFNPVLNIRKPSPGDGRDRRLSPDEERLLLAAVNRHSNPMLGWIVCIALETGMRSSEISSLRRPQVDLAKRVIRLSDTKNDGSRTVPLSKRATEVFKAAMDNPVRPIDCNLVFFGEPGKDGKRRPYSFTKIWGQLKKKLGLPDFRFHDLRHEAVSRLVEGGLSDQEVSAISGHKSMQMLKRYTHLRAEDLVAKLDKISRQQ
;
A
#
# COMPACT_ATOMS: atom_id res chain seq x y z
N ASN A 1 9.44 -20.07 -31.15
CA ASN A 1 9.97 -18.71 -30.96
C ASN A 1 8.82 -17.74 -31.13
N GLU A 2 8.13 -17.41 -30.02
CA GLU A 2 7.19 -16.28 -29.99
C GLU A 2 7.98 -14.97 -29.90
N PRO A 3 7.64 -13.92 -30.67
CA PRO A 3 8.32 -12.66 -30.60
C PRO A 3 8.04 -12.05 -29.21
N SER A 4 9.12 -11.73 -28.49
CA SER A 4 9.10 -10.96 -27.27
C SER A 4 8.26 -9.70 -27.45
N ARG A 5 7.36 -9.43 -26.49
CA ARG A 5 6.52 -8.24 -26.42
C ARG A 5 7.34 -6.98 -26.66
N GLY A 6 7.27 -6.44 -27.88
CA GLY A 6 7.92 -5.21 -28.29
C GLY A 6 7.23 -3.98 -27.69
N GLY A 7 7.35 -3.81 -26.37
CA GLY A 7 6.95 -2.57 -25.69
C GLY A 7 8.20 -1.82 -25.24
N THR A 8 8.22 -0.51 -25.40
CA THR A 8 9.28 0.34 -24.84
C THR A 8 9.35 0.20 -23.34
N ILE A 9 10.55 -0.04 -22.81
CA ILE A 9 10.81 -0.12 -21.38
C ILE A 9 10.53 1.25 -20.75
N SER A 10 9.83 1.28 -19.61
CA SER A 10 9.54 2.56 -18.95
C SER A 10 10.81 3.23 -18.40
N ASN A 11 10.81 4.56 -18.36
CA ASN A 11 11.92 5.34 -17.76
C ASN A 11 12.26 4.86 -16.34
N ASN A 12 11.25 4.50 -15.55
CA ASN A 12 11.46 4.00 -14.20
C ASN A 12 12.15 2.63 -14.19
N THR A 13 11.83 1.74 -15.14
CA THR A 13 12.52 0.46 -15.28
C THR A 13 13.98 0.67 -15.63
N VAL A 14 14.27 1.55 -16.62
CA VAL A 14 15.65 1.89 -16.99
C VAL A 14 16.42 2.46 -15.79
N ARG A 15 15.80 3.34 -14.99
CA ARG A 15 16.43 3.89 -13.78
C ARG A 15 16.74 2.83 -12.73
N LEU A 16 15.87 1.83 -12.55
CA LEU A 16 16.11 0.72 -11.63
C LEU A 16 17.24 -0.19 -12.10
N GLU A 17 17.30 -0.49 -13.39
CA GLU A 17 18.39 -1.27 -13.99
C GLU A 17 19.73 -0.53 -13.86
N LEU A 18 19.76 0.78 -14.15
CA LEU A 18 20.96 1.60 -13.96
C LEU A 18 21.37 1.68 -12.48
N ALA A 19 20.41 1.71 -11.55
CA ALA A 19 20.72 1.69 -10.12
C ALA A 19 21.35 0.36 -9.70
N LEU A 20 20.84 -0.77 -10.21
CA LEU A 20 21.41 -2.10 -9.95
C LEU A 20 22.83 -2.20 -10.49
N LEU A 21 23.05 -1.78 -11.74
CA LEU A 21 24.38 -1.74 -12.34
C LEU A 21 25.34 -0.84 -11.57
N SER A 22 24.88 0.35 -11.16
CA SER A 22 25.67 1.26 -10.36
C SER A 22 26.10 0.65 -9.02
N HIS A 23 25.18 -0.07 -8.36
CA HIS A 23 25.47 -0.79 -7.12
C HIS A 23 26.51 -1.90 -7.34
N LEU A 24 26.36 -2.68 -8.41
CA LEU A 24 27.30 -3.72 -8.80
C LEU A 24 28.73 -3.17 -8.98
N TYR A 25 28.87 -2.06 -9.73
CA TYR A 25 30.18 -1.39 -9.88
C TYR A 25 30.74 -0.91 -8.56
N THR A 26 29.90 -0.35 -7.69
CA THR A 26 30.33 0.12 -6.36
C THR A 26 30.89 -1.05 -5.53
N VAL A 27 30.19 -2.17 -5.47
CA VAL A 27 30.66 -3.39 -4.76
C VAL A 27 31.94 -3.94 -5.39
N ALA A 28 32.01 -3.99 -6.72
CA ALA A 28 33.20 -4.45 -7.43
C ALA A 28 34.44 -3.62 -7.15
N ILE A 29 34.29 -2.31 -7.01
CA ILE A 29 35.39 -1.38 -6.67
C ILE A 29 35.78 -1.53 -5.19
N GLN A 30 34.80 -1.61 -4.29
CA GLN A 30 35.05 -1.51 -2.85
C GLN A 30 35.38 -2.87 -2.21
N GLU A 31 34.79 -3.97 -2.70
CA GLU A 31 34.83 -5.25 -2.02
C GLU A 31 35.57 -6.35 -2.82
N TRP A 32 35.49 -6.34 -4.16
CA TRP A 32 36.01 -7.44 -4.97
C TRP A 32 37.45 -7.28 -5.45
N GLY A 33 38.05 -6.12 -5.29
CA GLY A 33 39.44 -5.88 -5.67
C GLY A 33 39.73 -6.05 -7.16
N LEU A 34 38.75 -5.85 -8.04
CA LEU A 34 38.87 -6.07 -9.48
C LEU A 34 39.70 -5.01 -10.24
N GLY A 35 40.38 -4.11 -9.53
CA GLY A 35 41.17 -3.06 -10.14
C GLY A 35 40.37 -1.97 -10.87
N LEU A 36 39.05 -1.95 -10.68
CA LEU A 36 38.19 -0.90 -11.26
C LEU A 36 38.36 0.39 -10.47
N THR A 37 38.61 1.50 -11.16
CA THR A 37 38.91 2.80 -10.54
C THR A 37 37.70 3.71 -10.43
N PHE A 38 36.65 3.50 -11.23
CA PHE A 38 35.45 4.33 -11.18
C PHE A 38 34.21 3.57 -11.62
N ASN A 39 33.03 4.11 -11.25
CA ASN A 39 31.74 3.59 -11.63
C ASN A 39 31.19 4.36 -12.85
N PRO A 40 31.19 3.76 -14.06
CA PRO A 40 30.79 4.45 -15.29
C PRO A 40 29.30 4.85 -15.29
N VAL A 41 28.46 4.19 -14.51
CA VAL A 41 27.02 4.48 -14.42
C VAL A 41 26.74 5.84 -13.78
N LEU A 42 27.67 6.38 -13.00
CA LEU A 42 27.53 7.70 -12.40
C LEU A 42 27.51 8.83 -13.44
N ASN A 43 28.18 8.62 -14.60
CA ASN A 43 28.26 9.59 -15.69
C ASN A 43 27.13 9.45 -16.71
N ILE A 44 26.25 8.44 -16.57
CA ILE A 44 25.13 8.25 -17.48
C ILE A 44 23.97 9.20 -17.12
N ARG A 45 23.51 9.96 -18.10
CA ARG A 45 22.27 10.75 -17.95
C ARG A 45 21.09 9.82 -17.79
N LYS A 46 20.54 9.76 -16.57
CA LYS A 46 19.35 8.95 -16.28
C LYS A 46 18.12 9.61 -16.89
N PRO A 47 17.19 8.82 -17.49
CA PRO A 47 15.93 9.37 -17.97
C PRO A 47 15.13 9.97 -16.82
N SER A 48 14.28 10.97 -17.10
CA SER A 48 13.41 11.56 -16.08
C SER A 48 12.50 10.51 -15.48
N PRO A 49 12.27 10.51 -14.16
CA PRO A 49 11.25 9.64 -13.58
C PRO A 49 9.89 10.00 -14.19
N GLY A 50 9.05 9.01 -14.46
CA GLY A 50 7.66 9.28 -14.83
C GLY A 50 6.91 9.95 -13.67
N ASP A 51 5.82 10.62 -14.02
CA ASP A 51 4.91 11.18 -13.03
C ASP A 51 4.36 10.06 -12.14
N GLY A 52 4.20 10.36 -10.87
CA GLY A 52 3.63 9.41 -9.92
C GLY A 52 2.19 9.07 -10.32
N ARG A 53 1.76 7.85 -10.00
CA ARG A 53 0.38 7.45 -10.22
C ARG A 53 -0.54 8.14 -9.20
N ASP A 54 -1.58 8.82 -9.69
CA ASP A 54 -2.56 9.59 -8.92
C ASP A 54 -4.01 9.05 -9.05
N ARG A 55 -4.14 7.80 -9.57
CA ARG A 55 -5.43 7.15 -9.81
C ARG A 55 -6.23 7.00 -8.52
N ARG A 56 -7.40 7.62 -8.48
CA ARG A 56 -8.37 7.55 -7.39
C ARG A 56 -9.64 6.81 -7.84
N LEU A 57 -10.45 6.36 -6.89
CA LEU A 57 -11.78 5.83 -7.16
C LEU A 57 -12.80 6.97 -7.25
N SER A 58 -13.64 6.95 -8.29
CA SER A 58 -14.87 7.73 -8.23
C SER A 58 -15.86 7.09 -7.23
N PRO A 59 -16.83 7.85 -6.71
CA PRO A 59 -17.86 7.29 -5.82
C PRO A 59 -18.59 6.10 -6.42
N ASP A 60 -18.87 6.11 -7.73
CA ASP A 60 -19.54 5.00 -8.42
C ASP A 60 -18.63 3.78 -8.55
N GLU A 61 -17.36 3.97 -8.91
CA GLU A 61 -16.38 2.89 -8.97
C GLU A 61 -16.19 2.23 -7.60
N GLU A 62 -16.14 3.01 -6.52
CA GLU A 62 -16.05 2.47 -5.17
C GLU A 62 -17.27 1.66 -4.80
N ARG A 63 -18.47 2.20 -5.07
CA ARG A 63 -19.73 1.50 -4.80
C ARG A 63 -19.79 0.16 -5.54
N LEU A 64 -19.41 0.14 -6.81
CA LEU A 64 -19.35 -1.08 -7.63
C LEU A 64 -18.32 -2.07 -7.10
N LEU A 65 -17.12 -1.59 -6.76
CA LEU A 65 -16.05 -2.41 -6.21
C LEU A 65 -16.48 -3.06 -4.89
N LEU A 66 -16.99 -2.27 -3.94
CA LEU A 66 -17.43 -2.78 -2.63
C LEU A 66 -18.59 -3.76 -2.77
N ALA A 67 -19.57 -3.49 -3.65
CA ALA A 67 -20.65 -4.41 -3.92
C ALA A 67 -20.13 -5.75 -4.51
N ALA A 68 -19.16 -5.69 -5.41
CA ALA A 68 -18.60 -6.88 -6.04
C ALA A 68 -17.76 -7.74 -5.08
N VAL A 69 -16.91 -7.12 -4.24
CA VAL A 69 -16.10 -7.86 -3.25
C VAL A 69 -16.97 -8.46 -2.14
N ASN A 70 -18.06 -7.79 -1.74
CA ASN A 70 -18.99 -8.29 -0.73
C ASN A 70 -19.86 -9.46 -1.23
N ARG A 71 -20.07 -9.57 -2.54
CA ARG A 71 -20.77 -10.71 -3.16
C ARG A 71 -19.85 -11.92 -3.42
N HIS A 72 -18.54 -11.75 -3.21
CA HIS A 72 -17.60 -12.84 -3.43
C HIS A 72 -17.79 -13.94 -2.38
N SER A 73 -17.75 -15.20 -2.79
CA SER A 73 -17.97 -16.37 -1.91
C SER A 73 -16.99 -16.42 -0.72
N ASN A 74 -15.75 -15.96 -0.91
CA ASN A 74 -14.79 -15.82 0.18
C ASN A 74 -14.78 -14.36 0.67
N PRO A 75 -15.22 -14.10 1.91
CA PRO A 75 -15.33 -12.75 2.44
C PRO A 75 -13.99 -12.04 2.65
N MET A 76 -12.87 -12.77 2.67
CA MET A 76 -11.54 -12.20 2.94
C MET A 76 -11.15 -11.12 1.96
N LEU A 77 -11.54 -11.24 0.67
CA LEU A 77 -11.26 -10.20 -0.32
C LEU A 77 -11.96 -8.89 0.05
N GLY A 78 -13.24 -8.96 0.44
CA GLY A 78 -14.01 -7.78 0.88
C GLY A 78 -13.40 -7.12 2.12
N TRP A 79 -13.03 -7.93 3.11
CA TRP A 79 -12.37 -7.43 4.32
C TRP A 79 -11.03 -6.75 4.03
N ILE A 80 -10.18 -7.38 3.20
CA ILE A 80 -8.88 -6.83 2.81
C ILE A 80 -9.04 -5.50 2.06
N VAL A 81 -9.99 -5.40 1.14
CA VAL A 81 -10.29 -4.16 0.40
C VAL A 81 -10.78 -3.06 1.35
N CYS A 82 -11.71 -3.40 2.25
CA CYS A 82 -12.19 -2.45 3.25
C CYS A 82 -11.06 -1.94 4.15
N ILE A 83 -10.22 -2.83 4.69
CA ILE A 83 -9.08 -2.44 5.52
C ILE A 83 -8.08 -1.59 4.75
N ALA A 84 -7.82 -1.88 3.47
CA ALA A 84 -6.94 -1.06 2.64
C ALA A 84 -7.46 0.39 2.50
N LEU A 85 -8.78 0.55 2.29
CA LEU A 85 -9.43 1.86 2.19
C LEU A 85 -9.48 2.62 3.52
N GLU A 86 -9.66 1.91 4.64
CA GLU A 86 -9.80 2.53 5.96
C GLU A 86 -8.46 2.91 6.62
N THR A 87 -7.38 2.19 6.27
CA THR A 87 -6.10 2.32 6.98
C THR A 87 -4.95 2.82 6.13
N GLY A 88 -5.06 2.73 4.80
CA GLY A 88 -3.95 3.00 3.91
C GLY A 88 -2.74 2.06 4.08
N MET A 89 -2.88 0.93 4.75
CA MET A 89 -1.82 -0.07 4.90
C MET A 89 -1.39 -0.67 3.56
N ARG A 90 -0.14 -1.13 3.48
CA ARG A 90 0.34 -1.86 2.30
C ARG A 90 -0.34 -3.22 2.18
N SER A 91 -0.55 -3.70 0.97
CA SER A 91 -1.16 -5.02 0.73
C SER A 91 -0.43 -6.16 1.45
N SER A 92 0.90 -6.11 1.48
CA SER A 92 1.73 -7.09 2.20
C SER A 92 1.53 -7.03 3.72
N GLU A 93 1.39 -5.84 4.30
CA GLU A 93 1.12 -5.66 5.73
C GLU A 93 -0.25 -6.23 6.09
N ILE A 94 -1.28 -5.93 5.28
CA ILE A 94 -2.64 -6.45 5.51
C ILE A 94 -2.64 -7.97 5.39
N SER A 95 -2.09 -8.52 4.32
CA SER A 95 -2.15 -9.97 4.07
C SER A 95 -1.34 -10.80 5.07
N SER A 96 -0.20 -10.28 5.56
CA SER A 96 0.64 -10.98 6.55
C SER A 96 0.25 -10.72 8.01
N LEU A 97 -0.80 -9.92 8.24
CA LEU A 97 -1.23 -9.51 9.58
C LEU A 97 -1.61 -10.72 10.46
N ARG A 98 -1.11 -10.71 11.69
CA ARG A 98 -1.37 -11.76 12.69
C ARG A 98 -2.30 -11.25 13.78
N ARG A 99 -3.10 -12.15 14.35
CA ARG A 99 -4.08 -11.84 15.40
C ARG A 99 -3.50 -11.07 16.59
N PRO A 100 -2.32 -11.44 17.16
CA PRO A 100 -1.76 -10.70 18.29
C PRO A 100 -1.37 -9.24 17.99
N GLN A 101 -1.26 -8.88 16.71
CA GLN A 101 -0.96 -7.51 16.31
C GLN A 101 -2.18 -6.59 16.36
N VAL A 102 -3.40 -7.14 16.41
CA VAL A 102 -4.66 -6.39 16.38
C VAL A 102 -5.25 -6.32 17.78
N ASP A 103 -5.33 -5.12 18.32
CA ASP A 103 -5.93 -4.81 19.60
C ASP A 103 -7.29 -4.12 19.36
N LEU A 104 -8.37 -4.91 19.38
CA LEU A 104 -9.72 -4.41 19.12
C LEU A 104 -10.23 -3.50 20.24
N ALA A 105 -9.79 -3.72 21.49
CA ALA A 105 -10.21 -2.91 22.63
C ALA A 105 -9.63 -1.49 22.52
N LYS A 106 -8.37 -1.38 22.15
CA LYS A 106 -7.69 -0.08 21.90
C LYS A 106 -7.90 0.43 20.48
N ARG A 107 -8.50 -0.36 19.61
CA ARG A 107 -8.72 -0.04 18.19
C ARG A 107 -7.43 0.34 17.47
N VAL A 108 -6.41 -0.50 17.61
CA VAL A 108 -5.10 -0.28 16.97
C VAL A 108 -4.50 -1.57 16.45
N ILE A 109 -3.66 -1.44 15.43
CA ILE A 109 -2.77 -2.50 14.93
C ILE A 109 -1.35 -2.12 15.25
N ARG A 110 -0.58 -3.02 15.84
CA ARG A 110 0.86 -2.86 16.06
C ARG A 110 1.62 -3.59 14.99
N LEU A 111 2.23 -2.84 14.09
CA LEU A 111 3.13 -3.36 13.08
C LEU A 111 4.55 -3.33 13.64
N SER A 112 5.11 -4.50 13.88
CA SER A 112 6.52 -4.65 14.22
C SER A 112 7.39 -4.40 12.98
N ASP A 113 8.65 -4.11 13.23
CA ASP A 113 9.66 -3.76 12.24
C ASP A 113 9.60 -4.68 11.00
N THR A 114 9.15 -4.15 9.90
CA THR A 114 9.33 -4.75 8.59
C THR A 114 10.67 -4.25 8.05
N LYS A 115 11.42 -5.11 7.37
CA LYS A 115 12.82 -4.92 6.89
C LYS A 115 13.23 -3.49 6.48
N ASN A 116 12.29 -2.57 6.28
CA ASN A 116 12.53 -1.23 5.78
C ASN A 116 11.75 -0.10 6.47
N ASP A 117 10.81 -0.34 7.41
CA ASP A 117 9.82 0.69 7.77
C ASP A 117 9.73 1.10 9.25
N GLY A 118 10.48 0.46 10.14
CA GLY A 118 10.32 0.71 11.58
C GLY A 118 8.96 0.22 12.12
N SER A 119 8.82 0.15 13.43
CA SER A 119 7.56 -0.19 14.09
C SER A 119 6.59 0.99 14.03
N ARG A 120 5.30 0.73 13.79
CA ARG A 120 4.26 1.74 13.88
C ARG A 120 2.94 1.18 14.39
N THR A 121 2.12 2.07 14.93
CA THR A 121 0.76 1.75 15.37
C THR A 121 -0.25 2.42 14.44
N VAL A 122 -1.13 1.62 13.85
CA VAL A 122 -2.19 2.09 12.93
C VAL A 122 -3.51 2.15 13.70
N PRO A 123 -4.15 3.31 13.83
CA PRO A 123 -5.47 3.43 14.44
C PRO A 123 -6.55 2.84 13.53
N LEU A 124 -7.62 2.34 14.13
CA LEU A 124 -8.76 1.74 13.42
C LEU A 124 -10.00 2.60 13.54
N SER A 125 -10.62 2.89 12.40
CA SER A 125 -11.97 3.44 12.34
C SER A 125 -12.98 2.45 12.95
N LYS A 126 -14.20 2.89 13.26
CA LYS A 126 -15.28 1.98 13.71
C LYS A 126 -15.49 0.86 12.69
N ARG A 127 -15.58 1.22 11.40
CA ARG A 127 -15.75 0.27 10.30
C ARG A 127 -14.60 -0.74 10.19
N ALA A 128 -13.36 -0.28 10.28
CA ALA A 128 -12.19 -1.18 10.27
C ALA A 128 -12.23 -2.16 11.46
N THR A 129 -12.64 -1.68 12.65
CA THR A 129 -12.77 -2.53 13.84
C THR A 129 -13.82 -3.63 13.67
N GLU A 130 -14.97 -3.29 13.09
CA GLU A 130 -16.03 -4.25 12.77
C GLU A 130 -15.56 -5.31 11.77
N VAL A 131 -14.84 -4.89 10.72
CA VAL A 131 -14.26 -5.81 9.74
C VAL A 131 -13.24 -6.75 10.38
N PHE A 132 -12.35 -6.24 11.24
CA PHE A 132 -11.41 -7.11 11.95
C PHE A 132 -12.11 -8.08 12.90
N LYS A 133 -13.15 -7.63 13.60
CA LYS A 133 -13.97 -8.50 14.44
C LYS A 133 -14.58 -9.64 13.60
N ALA A 134 -15.25 -9.31 12.49
CA ALA A 134 -15.83 -10.30 11.59
C ALA A 134 -14.76 -11.27 11.03
N ALA A 135 -13.57 -10.77 10.67
CA ALA A 135 -12.49 -11.61 10.20
C ALA A 135 -11.92 -12.54 11.27
N MET A 136 -11.87 -12.11 12.53
CA MET A 136 -11.40 -12.92 13.66
C MET A 136 -12.44 -13.94 14.11
N ASP A 137 -13.72 -13.61 14.04
CA ASP A 137 -14.85 -14.46 14.42
C ASP A 137 -15.30 -15.37 13.27
N ASN A 138 -14.57 -15.39 12.15
CA ASN A 138 -14.91 -16.21 10.98
C ASN A 138 -15.00 -17.70 11.38
N PRO A 139 -16.17 -18.36 11.22
CA PRO A 139 -16.39 -19.74 11.68
C PRO A 139 -15.53 -20.79 10.97
N VAL A 140 -15.06 -20.49 9.75
CA VAL A 140 -14.17 -21.40 9.00
C VAL A 140 -12.70 -21.21 9.34
N ARG A 141 -12.41 -20.41 10.37
CA ARG A 141 -11.04 -20.14 10.80
C ARG A 141 -10.41 -21.38 11.44
N PRO A 142 -9.23 -21.81 10.96
CA PRO A 142 -8.48 -22.87 11.63
C PRO A 142 -7.96 -22.42 13.00
N ILE A 143 -8.02 -23.32 13.97
CA ILE A 143 -7.64 -23.06 15.37
C ILE A 143 -6.15 -22.70 15.49
N ASP A 144 -5.30 -23.35 14.70
CA ASP A 144 -3.84 -23.24 14.71
C ASP A 144 -3.32 -22.06 13.84
N CYS A 145 -4.20 -21.28 13.22
CA CYS A 145 -3.81 -20.21 12.31
C CYS A 145 -3.85 -18.83 12.99
N ASN A 146 -2.66 -18.22 13.14
CA ASN A 146 -2.52 -16.86 13.67
C ASN A 146 -2.70 -15.75 12.62
N LEU A 147 -2.78 -16.06 11.32
CA LEU A 147 -3.03 -15.05 10.29
C LEU A 147 -4.46 -14.51 10.42
N VAL A 148 -4.64 -13.19 10.28
CA VAL A 148 -5.99 -12.60 10.21
C VAL A 148 -6.67 -13.03 8.90
N PHE A 149 -5.96 -12.90 7.79
CA PHE A 149 -6.40 -13.31 6.46
C PHE A 149 -5.58 -14.51 5.99
N PHE A 150 -6.17 -15.68 6.07
CA PHE A 150 -5.51 -16.96 5.81
C PHE A 150 -5.95 -17.58 4.49
N GLY A 151 -5.02 -18.21 3.81
CA GLY A 151 -5.24 -19.04 2.63
C GLY A 151 -5.23 -20.52 2.97
N GLU A 152 -5.29 -21.35 1.94
CA GLU A 152 -5.16 -22.80 2.05
C GLU A 152 -3.74 -23.21 2.49
N PRO A 153 -3.60 -24.36 3.15
CA PRO A 153 -2.30 -24.88 3.52
C PRO A 153 -1.48 -25.22 2.28
N GLY A 154 -0.18 -24.91 2.34
CA GLY A 154 0.77 -25.34 1.32
C GLY A 154 1.07 -26.85 1.43
N LYS A 155 1.93 -27.37 0.55
CA LYS A 155 2.40 -28.79 0.57
C LYS A 155 3.10 -29.15 1.88
N ASP A 156 3.61 -28.15 2.61
CA ASP A 156 4.24 -28.28 3.92
C ASP A 156 3.25 -28.24 5.10
N GLY A 157 1.95 -28.27 4.82
CA GLY A 157 0.87 -28.16 5.80
C GLY A 157 0.71 -26.78 6.41
N LYS A 158 1.60 -25.83 6.15
CA LYS A 158 1.56 -24.48 6.71
C LYS A 158 0.63 -23.58 5.92
N ARG A 159 -0.22 -22.84 6.62
CA ARG A 159 -1.08 -21.85 5.99
C ARG A 159 -0.30 -20.60 5.59
N ARG A 160 -0.57 -20.15 4.38
CA ARG A 160 -0.02 -18.92 3.80
C ARG A 160 -1.02 -17.78 3.94
N PRO A 161 -0.58 -16.51 3.83
CA PRO A 161 -1.50 -15.40 3.67
C PRO A 161 -2.47 -15.62 2.50
N TYR A 162 -3.71 -15.12 2.64
CA TYR A 162 -4.69 -15.20 1.56
C TYR A 162 -4.20 -14.52 0.29
N SER A 163 -4.10 -15.30 -0.79
CA SER A 163 -3.67 -14.81 -2.09
C SER A 163 -4.88 -14.38 -2.92
N PHE A 164 -5.00 -13.08 -3.17
CA PHE A 164 -6.12 -12.52 -3.92
C PHE A 164 -5.73 -11.95 -5.30
N THR A 165 -4.48 -12.02 -5.70
CA THR A 165 -3.97 -11.37 -6.93
C THR A 165 -4.73 -11.81 -8.19
N LYS A 166 -4.99 -13.11 -8.35
CA LYS A 166 -5.74 -13.64 -9.51
C LYS A 166 -7.19 -13.17 -9.47
N ILE A 167 -7.83 -13.26 -8.31
CA ILE A 167 -9.22 -12.87 -8.10
C ILE A 167 -9.38 -11.36 -8.32
N TRP A 168 -8.47 -10.56 -7.78
CA TRP A 168 -8.43 -9.11 -8.00
C TRP A 168 -8.32 -8.77 -9.48
N GLY A 169 -7.41 -9.45 -10.22
CA GLY A 169 -7.25 -9.26 -11.65
C GLY A 169 -8.51 -9.54 -12.46
N GLN A 170 -9.24 -10.60 -12.11
CA GLN A 170 -10.51 -10.96 -12.74
C GLN A 170 -11.61 -9.95 -12.41
N LEU A 171 -11.71 -9.58 -11.12
CA LEU A 171 -12.73 -8.67 -10.61
C LEU A 171 -12.64 -7.30 -11.28
N LYS A 172 -11.45 -6.70 -11.30
CA LYS A 172 -11.26 -5.37 -11.90
C LYS A 172 -11.58 -5.36 -13.40
N LYS A 173 -11.27 -6.43 -14.14
CA LYS A 173 -11.65 -6.57 -15.55
C LYS A 173 -13.18 -6.61 -15.71
N LYS A 174 -13.87 -7.40 -14.86
CA LYS A 174 -15.34 -7.50 -14.86
C LYS A 174 -16.02 -6.16 -14.54
N LEU A 175 -15.39 -5.33 -13.71
CA LEU A 175 -15.90 -4.02 -13.32
C LEU A 175 -15.54 -2.91 -14.32
N GLY A 176 -14.83 -3.18 -15.41
CA GLY A 176 -14.37 -2.16 -16.35
C GLY A 176 -13.24 -1.28 -15.82
N LEU A 177 -12.48 -1.76 -14.80
CA LEU A 177 -11.39 -1.04 -14.15
C LEU A 177 -10.02 -1.72 -14.43
N PRO A 178 -9.65 -1.98 -15.70
CA PRO A 178 -8.48 -2.78 -16.02
C PRO A 178 -7.15 -2.15 -15.56
N ASP A 179 -7.09 -0.84 -15.50
CA ASP A 179 -5.93 -0.05 -15.05
C ASP A 179 -5.83 0.05 -13.53
N PHE A 180 -6.93 -0.16 -12.77
CA PHE A 180 -6.96 -0.02 -11.33
C PHE A 180 -6.11 -1.08 -10.61
N ARG A 181 -5.18 -0.66 -9.76
CA ARG A 181 -4.28 -1.52 -9.00
C ARG A 181 -4.74 -1.61 -7.55
N PHE A 182 -4.44 -2.70 -6.87
CA PHE A 182 -4.75 -2.81 -5.43
C PHE A 182 -4.06 -1.71 -4.61
N HIS A 183 -2.87 -1.28 -5.02
CA HIS A 183 -2.15 -0.20 -4.35
C HIS A 183 -2.83 1.17 -4.47
N ASP A 184 -3.69 1.35 -5.47
CA ASP A 184 -4.46 2.60 -5.63
C ASP A 184 -5.49 2.78 -4.49
N LEU A 185 -5.92 1.69 -3.81
CA LEU A 185 -6.72 1.77 -2.58
C LEU A 185 -5.98 2.50 -1.46
N ARG A 186 -4.67 2.30 -1.34
CA ARG A 186 -3.85 3.04 -0.39
C ARG A 186 -3.74 4.52 -0.78
N HIS A 187 -3.60 4.83 -2.08
CA HIS A 187 -3.63 6.21 -2.55
C HIS A 187 -4.96 6.87 -2.19
N GLU A 188 -6.07 6.18 -2.39
CA GLU A 188 -7.40 6.64 -2.02
C GLU A 188 -7.52 6.89 -0.51
N ALA A 189 -7.11 5.94 0.32
CA ALA A 189 -7.13 6.07 1.77
C ALA A 189 -6.31 7.27 2.26
N VAL A 190 -5.09 7.44 1.77
CA VAL A 190 -4.21 8.55 2.15
C VAL A 190 -4.81 9.89 1.73
N SER A 191 -5.36 9.99 0.52
CA SER A 191 -6.06 11.19 0.07
C SER A 191 -7.23 11.57 0.99
N ARG A 192 -8.04 10.58 1.42
CA ARG A 192 -9.15 10.81 2.35
C ARG A 192 -8.70 11.28 3.73
N LEU A 193 -7.56 10.77 4.23
CA LEU A 193 -7.00 11.26 5.50
C LEU A 193 -6.62 12.74 5.40
N VAL A 194 -5.98 13.14 4.29
CA VAL A 194 -5.63 14.55 4.02
C VAL A 194 -6.88 15.41 3.87
N GLU A 195 -7.85 14.97 3.07
CA GLU A 195 -9.13 15.65 2.85
C GLU A 195 -9.95 15.74 4.15
N GLY A 196 -9.81 14.76 5.04
CA GLY A 196 -10.38 14.76 6.39
C GLY A 196 -9.69 15.72 7.37
N GLY A 197 -8.66 16.43 6.93
CA GLY A 197 -7.98 17.49 7.69
C GLY A 197 -6.85 17.02 8.59
N LEU A 198 -6.41 15.76 8.48
CA LEU A 198 -5.23 15.29 9.21
C LEU A 198 -3.97 15.99 8.67
N SER A 199 -3.07 16.33 9.59
CA SER A 199 -1.76 16.87 9.25
C SER A 199 -0.89 15.83 8.54
N ASP A 200 0.11 16.27 7.78
CA ASP A 200 1.05 15.39 7.09
C ASP A 200 1.75 14.42 8.06
N GLN A 201 2.03 14.87 9.28
CA GLN A 201 2.64 14.03 10.33
C GLN A 201 1.70 12.91 10.77
N GLU A 202 0.42 13.21 10.99
CA GLU A 202 -0.61 12.21 11.34
C GLU A 202 -0.83 11.22 10.20
N VAL A 203 -0.94 11.72 8.96
CA VAL A 203 -1.06 10.88 7.77
C VAL A 203 0.16 9.98 7.60
N SER A 204 1.37 10.51 7.82
CA SER A 204 2.62 9.74 7.79
C SER A 204 2.66 8.65 8.85
N ALA A 205 2.26 8.98 10.08
CA ALA A 205 2.21 8.02 11.20
C ALA A 205 1.24 6.87 10.92
N ILE A 206 0.06 7.15 10.34
CA ILE A 206 -0.95 6.14 10.00
C ILE A 206 -0.49 5.29 8.81
N SER A 207 -0.12 5.94 7.72
CA SER A 207 0.19 5.28 6.46
C SER A 207 1.59 4.67 6.41
N GLY A 208 2.54 5.15 7.22
CA GLY A 208 3.93 4.73 7.20
C GLY A 208 4.72 5.27 5.99
N HIS A 209 4.42 6.49 5.54
CA HIS A 209 5.28 7.18 4.58
C HIS A 209 6.49 7.77 5.30
N LYS A 210 7.69 7.46 4.82
CA LYS A 210 8.95 7.88 5.47
C LYS A 210 9.36 9.32 5.17
N SER A 211 8.91 9.90 4.08
CA SER A 211 9.24 11.26 3.69
C SER A 211 8.00 12.07 3.37
N MET A 212 8.00 13.32 3.80
CA MET A 212 6.96 14.29 3.49
C MET A 212 6.85 14.54 1.98
N GLN A 213 7.94 14.35 1.24
CA GLN A 213 7.95 14.47 -0.23
C GLN A 213 7.03 13.41 -0.88
N MET A 214 6.90 12.21 -0.27
CA MET A 214 5.96 11.19 -0.76
C MET A 214 4.51 11.59 -0.53
N LEU A 215 4.22 12.43 0.48
CA LEU A 215 2.88 12.93 0.78
C LEU A 215 2.51 14.18 -0.02
N LYS A 216 3.48 14.93 -0.57
CA LYS A 216 3.22 16.15 -1.36
C LYS A 216 2.18 15.96 -2.47
N ARG A 217 2.11 14.77 -3.07
CA ARG A 217 1.11 14.45 -4.10
C ARG A 217 -0.33 14.45 -3.59
N TYR A 218 -0.53 14.34 -2.28
CA TYR A 218 -1.86 14.32 -1.64
C TYR A 218 -2.19 15.68 -1.00
N THR A 219 -1.19 16.48 -0.71
CA THR A 219 -1.32 17.80 -0.08
C THR A 219 -1.45 18.89 -1.14
N HIS A 220 -2.51 18.85 -1.93
CA HIS A 220 -2.94 20.01 -2.68
C HIS A 220 -3.66 20.96 -1.71
N LEU A 221 -2.86 21.66 -0.88
CA LEU A 221 -3.37 22.74 -0.03
C LEU A 221 -3.94 23.83 -0.96
N ARG A 222 -5.25 23.85 -1.11
CA ARG A 222 -5.94 24.97 -1.74
C ARG A 222 -5.87 26.13 -0.75
N ALA A 223 -5.63 27.33 -1.28
CA ALA A 223 -5.63 28.53 -0.44
C ALA A 223 -6.94 28.65 0.36
N GLU A 224 -8.06 28.23 -0.25
CA GLU A 224 -9.39 28.23 0.36
C GLU A 224 -9.47 27.35 1.61
N ASP A 225 -8.79 26.20 1.62
CA ASP A 225 -8.76 25.28 2.78
C ASP A 225 -8.00 25.90 3.97
N LEU A 226 -7.07 26.82 3.69
CA LEU A 226 -6.30 27.53 4.73
C LEU A 226 -7.07 28.70 5.33
N VAL A 227 -7.98 29.33 4.59
CA VAL A 227 -8.79 30.45 5.08
C VAL A 227 -9.57 30.06 6.35
N ALA A 228 -10.29 28.93 6.29
CA ALA A 228 -11.06 28.45 7.44
C ALA A 228 -10.18 28.12 8.68
N LYS A 229 -8.93 27.73 8.46
CA LYS A 229 -7.96 27.48 9.55
C LYS A 229 -7.44 28.79 10.11
N LEU A 230 -7.16 29.79 9.29
CA LEU A 230 -6.73 31.13 9.72
C LEU A 230 -7.81 31.83 10.53
N ASP A 231 -9.08 31.75 10.09
CA ASP A 231 -10.22 32.34 10.80
C ASP A 231 -10.41 31.73 12.21
N LYS A 232 -10.13 30.43 12.38
CA LYS A 232 -10.18 29.80 13.71
C LYS A 232 -9.08 30.31 14.65
N ILE A 233 -7.88 30.55 14.13
CA ILE A 233 -6.75 31.07 14.90
C ILE A 233 -7.04 32.51 15.32
N SER A 234 -7.56 33.34 14.42
CA SER A 234 -7.88 34.75 14.69
C SER A 234 -8.97 34.95 15.77
N ARG A 235 -9.86 33.96 15.93
CA ARG A 235 -10.93 34.02 16.95
C ARG A 235 -10.47 33.63 18.38
N GLN A 236 -9.23 33.16 18.52
CA GLN A 236 -8.64 32.76 19.80
C GLN A 236 -7.75 33.85 20.41
N GLN A 237 -7.61 34.98 19.75
CA GLN A 237 -6.97 36.22 20.26
C GLN A 237 -8.03 37.25 20.64
#